data_5295232e515c86ca5ab48bef2e39bf1c
#
_entry.id   5295232e515c86ca5ab48bef2e39bf1c
#
_cell.length_a   1.000
_cell.length_b   1.000
_cell.length_c   1.000
_cell.angle_alpha   90.00
_cell.angle_beta   90.00
_cell.angle_gamma   90.00
#
_symmetry.space_group_name_H-M   'P 1'
#
loop_
_entity.id
_entity.type
_entity.pdbx_description
1 polymer ?
#
loop_
_entity_poly.entity_id
_entity_poly.type
_entity_poly.pdbx_seq_one_letter_code
_entity_poly.pdbx_strand_id
1 'polypeptide(L)'
;MLFRSNANGANLTGRVKADGYGVSASFKLSPQLILNAFGTYAKLDNFVNRNDVWSYGLGVALPDFGKKGNLLGFVVGAEPYVSGSTIAGTPTTTPFHFEGFYKYQLNDRISVTPGVIWITNPGQVNGNSAVIGTVRTTFTF
;
A
#
# COMPACT_ATOMS: atom_id res chain seq x y z
N MET A 1 -17.65 -1.78 -7.71
CA MET A 1 -16.27 -1.33 -7.86
C MET A 1 -15.39 -2.58 -7.91
N LEU A 2 -14.81 -2.91 -9.06
CA LEU A 2 -13.92 -4.08 -9.17
C LEU A 2 -12.53 -3.66 -8.68
N PHE A 3 -12.15 -4.07 -7.50
CA PHE A 3 -10.76 -4.02 -7.09
C PHE A 3 -10.02 -5.16 -7.78
N ARG A 4 -9.22 -4.84 -8.78
CA ARG A 4 -8.18 -5.76 -9.25
C ARG A 4 -7.02 -5.66 -8.24
N SER A 5 -7.06 -6.48 -7.20
CA SER A 5 -5.85 -6.72 -6.41
C SER A 5 -4.98 -7.69 -7.20
N ASN A 6 -3.69 -7.35 -7.35
CA ASN A 6 -2.68 -8.26 -7.89
C ASN A 6 -2.27 -9.34 -6.87
N ALA A 7 -3.18 -9.80 -6.02
CA ALA A 7 -2.97 -11.00 -5.23
C ALA A 7 -2.93 -12.19 -6.21
N ASN A 8 -1.75 -12.51 -6.70
CA ASN A 8 -1.49 -13.53 -7.74
C ASN A 8 -1.90 -14.96 -7.36
N GLY A 9 -2.52 -15.16 -6.20
CA GLY A 9 -3.00 -16.45 -5.74
C GLY A 9 -4.52 -16.64 -5.75
N ALA A 10 -5.30 -15.58 -6.02
CA ALA A 10 -6.76 -15.67 -5.96
C ALA A 10 -7.35 -16.15 -7.31
N ASN A 11 -6.96 -17.34 -7.77
CA ASN A 11 -7.56 -17.98 -8.95
C ASN A 11 -8.96 -18.54 -8.63
N LEU A 12 -9.88 -17.64 -8.27
CA LEU A 12 -11.28 -17.97 -8.08
C LEU A 12 -12.01 -17.76 -9.41
N THR A 13 -12.45 -18.83 -10.02
CA THR A 13 -13.29 -18.78 -11.23
C THR A 13 -14.76 -18.82 -10.87
N GLY A 14 -15.59 -18.09 -11.62
CA GLY A 14 -17.03 -18.02 -11.40
C GLY A 14 -17.47 -16.87 -10.51
N ARG A 15 -18.64 -17.00 -9.88
CA ARG A 15 -19.21 -15.98 -8.97
C ARG A 15 -18.45 -16.01 -7.63
N VAL A 16 -17.80 -14.92 -7.30
CA VAL A 16 -17.05 -14.75 -6.04
C VAL A 16 -17.81 -13.81 -5.12
N LYS A 17 -18.03 -14.25 -3.88
CA LYS A 17 -18.48 -13.39 -2.78
C LYS A 17 -17.25 -12.81 -2.10
N ALA A 18 -17.24 -11.50 -1.87
CA ALA A 18 -16.18 -10.80 -1.16
C ALA A 18 -16.76 -10.07 0.04
N ASP A 19 -16.28 -10.40 1.23
CA ASP A 19 -16.55 -9.67 2.47
C ASP A 19 -15.25 -8.98 2.90
N GLY A 20 -15.24 -7.63 2.95
CA GLY A 20 -14.04 -6.86 3.28
C GLY A 20 -14.26 -5.95 4.47
N TYR A 21 -13.24 -5.85 5.33
CA TYR A 21 -13.20 -5.01 6.52
C TYR A 21 -11.90 -4.20 6.49
N GLY A 22 -11.98 -2.94 6.91
CA GLY A 22 -10.80 -2.10 6.99
C GLY A 22 -10.93 -1.06 8.09
N VAL A 23 -9.80 -0.74 8.68
CA VAL A 23 -9.66 0.34 9.66
C VAL A 23 -8.46 1.19 9.28
N SER A 24 -8.59 2.50 9.44
CA SER A 24 -7.47 3.42 9.31
C SER A 24 -7.52 4.48 10.40
N ALA A 25 -6.35 4.96 10.80
CA ALA A 25 -6.22 6.01 11.79
C ALA A 25 -5.09 6.97 11.39
N SER A 26 -5.27 8.24 11.72
CA SER A 26 -4.27 9.29 11.52
C SER A 26 -4.13 10.08 12.82
N PHE A 27 -2.90 10.21 13.32
CA PHE A 27 -2.57 10.89 14.55
C PHE A 27 -1.61 12.04 14.27
N LYS A 28 -2.06 13.26 14.49
CA LYS A 28 -1.18 14.44 14.46
C LYS A 28 -0.54 14.62 15.83
N LEU A 29 0.70 14.17 15.97
CA LEU A 29 1.46 14.26 17.24
C LEU A 29 2.02 15.65 17.47
N SER A 30 2.39 16.35 16.39
CA SER A 30 2.81 17.76 16.41
C SER A 30 2.47 18.42 15.05
N PRO A 31 2.63 19.73 14.90
CA PRO A 31 2.51 20.37 13.59
C PRO A 31 3.44 19.79 12.52
N GLN A 32 4.60 19.22 12.93
CA GLN A 32 5.60 18.65 12.04
C GLN A 32 5.63 17.13 12.00
N LEU A 33 4.74 16.42 12.72
CA LEU A 33 4.73 14.95 12.77
C LEU A 33 3.33 14.39 12.75
N ILE A 34 3.04 13.63 11.72
CA ILE A 34 1.78 12.90 11.55
C ILE A 34 2.09 11.42 11.36
N LEU A 35 1.40 10.57 12.12
CA LEU A 35 1.44 9.14 11.98
C LEU A 35 0.13 8.66 11.35
N ASN A 36 0.23 7.72 10.42
CA ASN A 36 -0.91 7.06 9.80
C ASN A 36 -0.75 5.55 9.95
N ALA A 37 -1.87 4.85 10.14
CA ALA A 37 -1.90 3.40 10.16
C ALA A 37 -3.17 2.92 9.47
N PHE A 38 -3.09 1.78 8.80
CA PHE A 38 -4.26 1.11 8.26
C PHE A 38 -4.10 -0.40 8.34
N GLY A 39 -5.22 -1.10 8.36
CA GLY A 39 -5.28 -2.55 8.22
C GLY A 39 -6.56 -2.94 7.50
N THR A 40 -6.47 -3.88 6.59
CA THR A 40 -7.61 -4.43 5.86
C THR A 40 -7.58 -5.95 5.86
N TYR A 41 -8.73 -6.54 5.90
CA TYR A 41 -8.96 -7.96 5.74
C TYR A 41 -10.08 -8.18 4.75
N ALA A 42 -9.91 -9.09 3.82
CA ALA A 42 -10.95 -9.50 2.91
C ALA A 42 -11.02 -11.03 2.81
N LYS A 43 -12.23 -11.53 2.84
CA LYS A 43 -12.55 -12.94 2.62
C LYS A 43 -13.18 -13.07 1.24
N LEU A 44 -12.55 -13.89 0.40
CA LEU A 44 -13.01 -14.17 -0.95
C LEU A 44 -13.47 -15.63 -1.01
N ASP A 45 -14.77 -15.83 -1.18
CA ASP A 45 -15.37 -17.16 -1.24
C ASP A 45 -16.03 -17.40 -2.61
N ASN A 46 -15.82 -18.57 -3.18
CA ASN A 46 -16.75 -19.16 -4.10
C ASN A 46 -17.26 -20.49 -3.51
N PHE A 47 -18.20 -21.18 -4.17
CA PHE A 47 -18.80 -22.41 -3.63
C PHE A 47 -17.81 -23.56 -3.35
N VAL A 48 -16.57 -23.46 -3.83
CA VAL A 48 -15.56 -24.50 -3.76
C VAL A 48 -14.32 -24.04 -2.98
N ASN A 49 -13.90 -22.80 -3.15
CA ASN A 49 -12.61 -22.29 -2.65
C ASN A 49 -12.77 -20.99 -1.88
N ARG A 50 -11.86 -20.78 -0.93
CA ARG A 50 -11.77 -19.58 -0.10
C ARG A 50 -10.34 -19.09 -0.04
N ASN A 51 -10.20 -17.73 -0.10
CA ASN A 51 -8.95 -17.03 0.13
C ASN A 51 -9.16 -15.95 1.18
N ASP A 52 -8.24 -15.86 2.11
CA ASP A 52 -8.14 -14.77 3.09
C ASP A 52 -7.03 -13.82 2.65
N VAL A 53 -7.37 -12.54 2.49
CA VAL A 53 -6.46 -11.49 2.01
C VAL A 53 -6.26 -10.44 3.08
N TRP A 54 -5.00 -10.11 3.37
CA TRP A 54 -4.63 -9.06 4.31
C TRP A 54 -3.84 -7.96 3.62
N SER A 55 -3.95 -6.74 4.13
CA SER A 55 -3.05 -5.62 3.85
C SER A 55 -2.98 -4.74 5.08
N TYR A 56 -1.81 -4.20 5.39
CA TYR A 56 -1.62 -3.28 6.50
C TYR A 56 -0.42 -2.37 6.25
N GLY A 57 -0.39 -1.23 6.92
CA GLY A 57 0.73 -0.33 6.80
C GLY A 57 0.74 0.78 7.83
N LEU A 58 1.93 1.34 7.95
CA LEU A 58 2.24 2.50 8.76
C LEU A 58 2.86 3.58 7.87
N GLY A 59 2.52 4.83 8.15
CA GLY A 59 3.10 5.98 7.47
C GLY A 59 3.53 7.05 8.46
N VAL A 60 4.64 7.70 8.15
CA VAL A 60 5.12 8.89 8.85
C VAL A 60 5.16 10.03 7.86
N ALA A 61 4.57 11.16 8.22
CA ALA A 61 4.61 12.36 7.42
C ALA A 61 5.19 13.51 8.27
N LEU A 62 6.14 14.22 7.69
CA LEU A 62 6.83 15.38 8.28
C LEU A 62 6.51 16.62 7.45
N PRO A 63 5.39 17.32 7.74
CA PRO A 63 5.05 18.58 7.09
C PRO A 63 6.10 19.64 7.36
N ASP A 64 6.25 20.54 6.39
CA ASP A 64 7.17 21.68 6.43
C ASP A 64 8.66 21.28 6.63
N PHE A 65 9.02 20.03 6.28
CA PHE A 65 10.39 19.55 6.41
C PHE A 65 11.34 20.34 5.48
N GLY A 66 12.26 21.05 6.08
CA GLY A 66 13.27 21.89 5.42
C GLY A 66 12.73 23.25 4.92
N LYS A 67 11.49 23.33 4.46
CA LYS A 67 10.83 24.57 3.99
C LYS A 67 9.33 24.45 4.13
N LYS A 68 8.68 25.56 4.47
CA LYS A 68 7.21 25.64 4.54
C LYS A 68 6.57 25.18 3.22
N GLY A 69 5.59 24.30 3.32
CA GLY A 69 4.90 23.69 2.18
C GLY A 69 5.52 22.38 1.67
N ASN A 70 6.75 22.06 2.06
CA ASN A 70 7.37 20.78 1.75
C ASN A 70 6.79 19.65 2.63
N LEU A 71 7.00 18.39 2.22
CA LEU A 71 6.59 17.22 3.00
C LEU A 71 7.57 16.09 2.75
N LEU A 72 8.17 15.57 3.81
CA LEU A 72 8.89 14.29 3.77
C LEU A 72 7.95 13.20 4.28
N GLY A 73 7.86 12.10 3.55
CA GLY A 73 7.01 10.97 3.90
C GLY A 73 7.71 9.64 3.78
N PHE A 74 7.36 8.73 4.69
CA PHE A 74 7.77 7.32 4.68
C PHE A 74 6.56 6.44 4.89
N VAL A 75 6.49 5.34 4.13
CA VAL A 75 5.44 4.33 4.26
C VAL A 75 6.10 2.95 4.32
N VAL A 76 5.61 2.10 5.22
CA VAL A 76 5.97 0.69 5.29
C VAL A 76 4.71 -0.14 5.53
N GLY A 77 4.59 -1.25 4.85
CA GLY A 77 3.44 -2.13 5.03
C GLY A 77 3.51 -3.39 4.20
N ALA A 78 2.48 -4.20 4.31
CA ALA A 78 2.24 -5.32 3.43
C ALA A 78 1.22 -4.93 2.35
N GLU A 79 1.59 -5.13 1.08
CA GLU A 79 0.63 -5.06 -0.02
C GLU A 79 -0.47 -6.11 0.18
N PRO A 80 -1.66 -5.97 -0.48
CA PRO A 80 -2.67 -7.00 -0.40
C PRO A 80 -2.12 -8.38 -0.81
N TYR A 81 -2.15 -9.33 0.11
CA TYR A 81 -1.61 -10.68 -0.08
C TYR A 81 -2.57 -11.75 0.44
N VAL A 82 -2.52 -12.91 -0.17
CA VAL A 82 -3.25 -14.09 0.29
C VAL A 82 -2.49 -14.68 1.49
N SER A 83 -3.12 -14.67 2.66
CA SER A 83 -2.54 -15.22 3.91
C SER A 83 -2.98 -16.67 4.16
N GLY A 84 -4.12 -17.07 3.58
CA GLY A 84 -4.67 -18.42 3.66
C GLY A 84 -5.53 -18.71 2.44
N SER A 85 -5.45 -19.95 1.95
CA SER A 85 -6.22 -20.42 0.80
C SER A 85 -6.56 -21.89 0.95
N THR A 86 -7.74 -22.29 0.46
CA THR A 86 -8.10 -23.69 0.27
C THR A 86 -7.58 -24.26 -1.05
N ILE A 87 -7.01 -23.42 -1.90
CA ILE A 87 -6.41 -23.83 -3.18
C ILE A 87 -4.97 -24.25 -2.90
N ALA A 88 -4.65 -25.50 -3.19
CA ALA A 88 -3.29 -26.03 -3.03
C ALA A 88 -2.28 -25.28 -3.90
N GLY A 89 -1.10 -24.98 -3.34
CA GLY A 89 -0.03 -24.27 -4.04
C GLY A 89 -0.21 -22.75 -4.16
N THR A 90 -1.25 -22.17 -3.54
CA THR A 90 -1.39 -20.73 -3.48
C THR A 90 -0.22 -20.10 -2.70
N PRO A 91 0.55 -19.15 -3.28
CA PRO A 91 1.60 -18.46 -2.55
C PRO A 91 1.03 -17.66 -1.37
N THR A 92 1.69 -17.74 -0.21
CA THR A 92 1.30 -17.02 1.02
C THR A 92 2.41 -16.13 1.56
N THR A 93 3.50 -15.96 0.79
CA THR A 93 4.61 -15.08 1.16
C THR A 93 4.13 -13.63 1.22
N THR A 94 4.45 -12.92 2.30
CA THR A 94 4.05 -11.52 2.47
C THR A 94 4.91 -10.59 1.62
N PRO A 95 4.34 -9.81 0.71
CA PRO A 95 5.05 -8.76 -0.01
C PRO A 95 5.09 -7.50 0.85
N PHE A 96 6.30 -7.06 1.23
CA PHE A 96 6.48 -5.80 1.95
C PHE A 96 6.77 -4.67 0.99
N HIS A 97 6.15 -3.53 1.27
CA HIS A 97 6.29 -2.26 0.58
C HIS A 97 6.99 -1.26 1.50
N PHE A 98 8.06 -0.66 1.00
CA PHE A 98 8.79 0.43 1.65
C PHE A 98 8.81 1.60 0.67
N GLU A 99 8.32 2.75 1.08
CA GLU A 99 8.29 3.96 0.25
C GLU A 99 8.86 5.14 1.01
N GLY A 100 9.70 5.93 0.36
CA GLY A 100 10.14 7.24 0.82
C GLY A 100 9.92 8.26 -0.28
N PHE A 101 9.35 9.41 0.06
CA PHE A 101 9.12 10.50 -0.90
C PHE A 101 9.33 11.87 -0.26
N TYR A 102 9.68 12.82 -1.11
CA TYR A 102 9.84 14.21 -0.70
C TYR A 102 9.08 15.14 -1.62
N LYS A 103 8.00 15.72 -1.11
CA LYS A 103 7.27 16.77 -1.84
C LYS A 103 8.01 18.09 -1.67
N TYR A 104 8.49 18.63 -2.77
CA TYR A 104 9.09 19.95 -2.83
C TYR A 104 8.12 20.97 -3.42
N GLN A 105 7.74 21.97 -2.63
CA GLN A 105 6.84 23.05 -3.05
C GLN A 105 7.66 24.13 -3.78
N LEU A 106 7.51 24.20 -5.12
CA LEU A 106 8.17 25.19 -5.96
C LEU A 106 7.58 26.59 -5.74
N ASN A 107 6.26 26.67 -5.77
CA ASN A 107 5.46 27.86 -5.50
C ASN A 107 4.06 27.45 -5.01
N ASP A 108 3.14 28.41 -4.79
CA ASP A 108 1.80 28.13 -4.23
C ASP A 108 0.94 27.21 -5.10
N ARG A 109 1.32 27.00 -6.37
CA ARG A 109 0.53 26.23 -7.34
C ARG A 109 1.23 25.01 -7.88
N ILE A 110 2.54 24.85 -7.67
CA ILE A 110 3.32 23.76 -8.27
C ILE A 110 4.16 23.07 -7.20
N SER A 111 4.07 21.76 -7.16
CA SER A 111 4.99 20.93 -6.38
C SER A 111 5.52 19.76 -7.20
N VAL A 112 6.72 19.30 -6.87
CA VAL A 112 7.35 18.11 -7.44
C VAL A 112 7.65 17.13 -6.29
N THR A 113 7.33 15.86 -6.50
CA THR A 113 7.47 14.83 -5.48
C THR A 113 8.25 13.66 -6.07
N PRO A 114 9.59 13.64 -5.98
CA PRO A 114 10.38 12.43 -6.18
C PRO A 114 10.10 11.44 -5.05
N GLY A 115 10.20 10.15 -5.40
CA GLY A 115 10.05 9.05 -4.45
C GLY A 115 10.72 7.79 -4.92
N VAL A 116 10.97 6.89 -3.99
CA VAL A 116 11.50 5.54 -4.23
C VAL A 116 10.63 4.54 -3.50
N ILE A 117 10.26 3.48 -4.18
CA ILE A 117 9.50 2.36 -3.64
C ILE A 117 10.37 1.11 -3.76
N TRP A 118 10.48 0.36 -2.69
CA TRP A 118 11.09 -0.96 -2.67
C TRP A 118 10.06 -2.00 -2.21
N ILE A 119 9.84 -3.01 -3.04
CA ILE A 119 8.88 -4.09 -2.76
C ILE A 119 9.66 -5.39 -2.66
N THR A 120 9.44 -6.13 -1.57
CA THR A 120 9.95 -7.50 -1.42
C THR A 120 8.87 -8.49 -1.81
N ASN A 121 9.28 -9.61 -2.40
CA ASN A 121 8.38 -10.69 -2.83
C ASN A 121 7.16 -10.22 -3.66
N PRO A 122 7.35 -9.35 -4.68
CA PRO A 122 6.25 -8.84 -5.48
C PRO A 122 5.45 -10.00 -6.07
N GLY A 123 4.12 -9.89 -6.03
CA GLY A 123 3.22 -10.97 -6.43
C GLY A 123 3.30 -12.23 -5.57
N GLN A 124 3.79 -12.11 -4.33
CA GLN A 124 4.01 -13.20 -3.37
C GLN A 124 5.03 -14.26 -3.83
N VAL A 125 5.90 -13.91 -4.78
CA VAL A 125 6.99 -14.79 -5.24
C VAL A 125 8.20 -14.61 -4.33
N ASN A 126 8.55 -15.66 -3.60
CA ASN A 126 9.64 -15.64 -2.64
C ASN A 126 11.00 -15.38 -3.30
N GLY A 127 11.83 -14.56 -2.66
CA GLY A 127 13.20 -14.25 -3.08
C GLY A 127 13.33 -13.17 -4.15
N ASN A 128 12.23 -12.61 -4.65
CA ASN A 128 12.24 -11.49 -5.58
C ASN A 128 12.14 -10.14 -4.86
N SER A 129 12.64 -9.10 -5.52
CA SER A 129 12.42 -7.72 -5.10
C SER A 129 12.33 -6.79 -6.30
N ALA A 130 11.70 -5.64 -6.13
CA ALA A 130 11.59 -4.60 -7.13
C ALA A 130 11.88 -3.24 -6.51
N VAL A 131 12.58 -2.37 -7.24
CA VAL A 131 12.79 -0.97 -6.87
C VAL A 131 12.21 -0.10 -7.97
N ILE A 132 11.40 0.89 -7.59
CA ILE A 132 10.69 1.78 -8.49
C ILE A 132 11.01 3.23 -8.10
N GLY A 133 11.57 4.00 -9.02
CA GLY A 133 11.67 5.44 -8.89
C GLY A 133 10.40 6.12 -9.40
N THR A 134 9.92 7.10 -8.68
CA THR A 134 8.72 7.88 -9.05
C THR A 134 9.00 9.37 -9.04
N VAL A 135 8.36 10.11 -9.94
CA VAL A 135 8.31 11.57 -9.91
C VAL A 135 6.88 12.01 -10.21
N ARG A 136 6.29 12.78 -9.31
CA ARG A 136 4.96 13.37 -9.50
C ARG A 136 5.06 14.89 -9.54
N THR A 137 4.42 15.53 -10.50
CA THR A 137 4.19 16.97 -10.51
C THR A 137 2.73 17.25 -10.24
N THR A 138 2.45 18.16 -9.31
CA THR A 138 1.08 18.56 -8.96
C THR A 138 0.91 20.06 -9.29
N PHE A 139 -0.16 20.36 -10.00
CA PHE A 139 -0.61 21.73 -10.32
C PHE A 139 -1.93 21.98 -9.58
N THR A 140 -2.03 23.15 -8.95
CA THR A 140 -3.25 23.63 -8.26
C THR A 140 -3.73 24.91 -8.96
N PHE A 141 -5.00 24.97 -9.37
CA PHE A 141 -5.61 26.08 -10.09
C PHE A 141 -6.54 26.88 -9.19
#